data_3498c7cdf14dba434172be8c4b9b2c9f
#
_entry.id   3498c7cdf14dba434172be8c4b9b2c9f
#
_cell.length_a   1.000
_cell.length_b   1.000
_cell.length_c   1.000
_cell.angle_alpha   90.00
_cell.angle_beta   90.00
_cell.angle_gamma   90.00
#
_symmetry.space_group_name_H-M   'P 1'
#
loop_
_entity.id
_entity.type
_entity.pdbx_description
1 polymer ?
#
loop_
_entity_poly.entity_id
_entity_poly.type
_entity_poly.pdbx_seq_one_letter_code
_entity_poly.pdbx_strand_id
1 'polypeptide(L)'
;MLDTVIFDWDGTLADTKRIVVLSFQSALRKIHCEIGKEFIERRIGIGSAETFREILRHQKVKTDQALIVHLVGKKVAAELEMDNEIRLFDGATELLESLRGRVKLGLASMNNRDVIEQALQSRGIRKLFNTVITAEDISRPKPNPELFLKCAIRLTSSPGKCVVIEDSIFGVDAAKTAGMSCIAILTGVYSTEELSKAHPDLILNSLTRRQEILDFIFK
;
A
#
# COMPACT_ATOMS: atom_id res chain seq x y z
N MET A 1 16.89 18.33 -3.13
CA MET A 1 17.32 16.93 -3.29
C MET A 1 16.49 16.07 -2.33
N LEU A 2 15.90 14.98 -2.82
CA LEU A 2 15.14 14.03 -2.03
C LEU A 2 16.10 13.18 -1.17
N ASP A 3 15.75 12.94 0.08
CA ASP A 3 16.56 12.15 1.02
C ASP A 3 15.80 10.95 1.59
N THR A 4 14.53 10.79 1.22
CA THR A 4 13.64 9.78 1.77
C THR A 4 12.74 9.20 0.66
N VAL A 5 12.67 7.87 0.59
CA VAL A 5 11.74 7.14 -0.28
C VAL A 5 10.80 6.33 0.58
N ILE A 6 9.50 6.51 0.36
CA ILE A 6 8.44 5.78 1.06
C ILE A 6 7.72 4.90 0.04
N PHE A 7 7.70 3.60 0.29
CA PHE A 7 7.02 2.63 -0.56
C PHE A 7 5.67 2.26 0.02
N ASP A 8 4.65 2.18 -0.83
CA ASP A 8 3.49 1.35 -0.53
C ASP A 8 3.83 -0.13 -0.73
N TRP A 9 2.94 -1.02 -0.28
CA TRP A 9 3.13 -2.47 -0.33
C TRP A 9 2.25 -3.13 -1.41
N ASP A 10 0.92 -3.07 -1.22
CA ASP A 10 -0.06 -3.82 -2.00
C ASP A 10 -0.20 -3.26 -3.41
N GLY A 11 0.25 -3.97 -4.43
CA GLY A 11 0.25 -3.50 -5.81
C GLY A 11 1.47 -2.66 -6.18
N THR A 12 2.31 -2.26 -5.21
CA THR A 12 3.52 -1.47 -5.45
C THR A 12 4.79 -2.30 -5.36
N LEU A 13 5.14 -2.82 -4.18
CA LEU A 13 6.30 -3.71 -4.01
C LEU A 13 5.92 -5.18 -4.21
N ALA A 14 4.69 -5.57 -3.92
CA ALA A 14 4.24 -6.94 -3.95
C ALA A 14 2.93 -7.13 -4.74
N ASP A 15 2.87 -8.21 -5.51
CA ASP A 15 1.65 -8.67 -6.15
C ASP A 15 0.78 -9.42 -5.15
N THR A 16 -0.06 -8.66 -4.46
CA THR A 16 -0.97 -9.15 -3.42
C THR A 16 -2.42 -9.19 -3.86
N LYS A 17 -2.74 -8.70 -5.06
CA LYS A 17 -4.12 -8.50 -5.53
C LYS A 17 -5.00 -9.74 -5.34
N ARG A 18 -4.53 -10.91 -5.81
CA ARG A 18 -5.28 -12.17 -5.69
C ARG A 18 -5.54 -12.53 -4.22
N ILE A 19 -4.52 -12.41 -3.38
CA ILE A 19 -4.58 -12.78 -1.96
C ILE A 19 -5.51 -11.85 -1.20
N VAL A 20 -5.42 -10.55 -1.43
CA VAL A 20 -6.31 -9.54 -0.86
C VAL A 20 -7.77 -9.84 -1.22
N VAL A 21 -8.06 -10.11 -2.50
CA VAL A 21 -9.43 -10.46 -2.93
C VAL A 21 -9.94 -11.70 -2.22
N LEU A 22 -9.15 -12.78 -2.21
CA LEU A 22 -9.55 -14.05 -1.58
C LEU A 22 -9.75 -13.92 -0.07
N SER A 23 -8.92 -13.13 0.61
CA SER A 23 -9.03 -12.90 2.05
C SER A 23 -10.30 -12.14 2.42
N PHE A 24 -10.65 -11.09 1.66
CA PHE A 24 -11.93 -10.40 1.82
C PHE A 24 -13.12 -11.32 1.58
N GLN A 25 -13.11 -12.07 0.48
CA GLN A 25 -14.19 -13.01 0.16
C GLN A 25 -14.31 -14.11 1.20
N SER A 26 -13.19 -14.61 1.74
CA SER A 26 -13.19 -15.61 2.81
C SER A 26 -13.85 -15.10 4.09
N ALA A 27 -13.53 -13.86 4.49
CA ALA A 27 -14.15 -13.22 5.65
C ALA A 27 -15.66 -13.00 5.45
N LEU A 28 -16.06 -12.52 4.27
CA LEU A 28 -17.47 -12.23 3.95
C LEU A 28 -18.35 -13.47 3.87
N ARG A 29 -17.82 -14.61 3.39
CA ARG A 29 -18.56 -15.90 3.38
C ARG A 29 -19.04 -16.30 4.76
N LYS A 30 -18.36 -15.92 5.84
CA LYS A 30 -18.78 -16.23 7.23
C LYS A 30 -20.07 -15.53 7.65
N ILE A 31 -20.47 -14.50 6.94
CA ILE A 31 -21.72 -13.75 7.16
C ILE A 31 -22.67 -13.85 5.96
N HIS A 32 -22.47 -14.84 5.09
CA HIS A 32 -23.28 -15.06 3.87
C HIS A 32 -23.37 -13.82 2.96
N CYS A 33 -22.30 -13.02 2.91
CA CYS A 33 -22.19 -11.84 2.07
C CYS A 33 -21.23 -12.12 0.91
N GLU A 34 -21.65 -11.84 -0.30
CA GLU A 34 -20.84 -12.04 -1.51
C GLU A 34 -20.61 -10.70 -2.22
N ILE A 35 -19.41 -10.54 -2.77
CA ILE A 35 -19.03 -9.37 -3.56
C ILE A 35 -18.12 -9.78 -4.71
N GLY A 36 -18.28 -9.14 -5.87
CA GLY A 36 -17.40 -9.36 -7.02
C GLY A 36 -15.97 -8.90 -6.73
N LYS A 37 -15.00 -9.58 -7.34
CA LYS A 37 -13.58 -9.29 -7.14
C LYS A 37 -13.23 -7.86 -7.53
N GLU A 38 -13.81 -7.34 -8.60
CA GLU A 38 -13.57 -6.00 -9.13
C GLU A 38 -13.90 -4.90 -8.10
N PHE A 39 -14.94 -5.14 -7.29
CA PHE A 39 -15.30 -4.21 -6.22
C PHE A 39 -14.20 -4.11 -5.16
N ILE A 40 -13.58 -5.25 -4.81
CA ILE A 40 -12.49 -5.31 -3.83
C ILE A 40 -11.21 -4.73 -4.45
N GLU A 41 -10.86 -5.17 -5.67
CA GLU A 41 -9.65 -4.74 -6.38
C GLU A 41 -9.54 -3.21 -6.46
N ARG A 42 -10.65 -2.53 -6.80
CA ARG A 42 -10.71 -1.06 -6.90
C ARG A 42 -10.59 -0.34 -5.54
N ARG A 43 -10.53 -1.07 -4.42
CA ARG A 43 -10.42 -0.56 -3.06
C ARG A 43 -9.13 -0.99 -2.35
N ILE A 44 -8.26 -1.70 -3.04
CA ILE A 44 -6.91 -1.96 -2.53
C ILE A 44 -6.23 -0.60 -2.32
N GLY A 45 -5.68 -0.40 -1.12
CA GLY A 45 -5.03 0.85 -0.74
C GLY A 45 -5.81 1.73 0.25
N ILE A 46 -7.15 1.59 0.39
CA ILE A 46 -7.91 2.37 1.39
C ILE A 46 -7.99 1.72 2.78
N GLY A 47 -7.50 0.48 2.90
CA GLY A 47 -7.49 -0.27 4.16
C GLY A 47 -8.70 -1.17 4.39
N SER A 48 -8.47 -2.24 5.15
CA SER A 48 -9.42 -3.34 5.32
C SER A 48 -10.73 -2.90 5.97
N ALA A 49 -10.66 -2.08 7.02
CA ALA A 49 -11.86 -1.65 7.75
C ALA A 49 -12.79 -0.79 6.87
N GLU A 50 -12.22 0.14 6.09
CA GLU A 50 -13.03 1.00 5.21
C GLU A 50 -13.61 0.19 4.04
N THR A 51 -12.82 -0.70 3.45
CA THR A 51 -13.28 -1.60 2.40
C THR A 51 -14.48 -2.45 2.88
N PHE A 52 -14.42 -3.02 4.09
CA PHE A 52 -15.56 -3.74 4.65
C PHE A 52 -16.77 -2.85 4.88
N ARG A 53 -16.60 -1.62 5.40
CA ARG A 53 -17.73 -0.67 5.55
C ARG A 53 -18.40 -0.40 4.22
N GLU A 54 -17.63 -0.18 3.16
CA GLU A 54 -18.17 0.07 1.82
C GLU A 54 -18.88 -1.15 1.23
N ILE A 55 -18.31 -2.35 1.38
CA ILE A 55 -18.94 -3.60 0.94
C ILE A 55 -20.28 -3.80 1.65
N LEU A 56 -20.31 -3.72 2.97
CA LEU A 56 -21.52 -3.94 3.75
C LEU A 56 -22.60 -2.89 3.45
N ARG A 57 -22.20 -1.62 3.24
CA ARG A 57 -23.11 -0.56 2.80
C ARG A 57 -23.68 -0.86 1.42
N HIS A 58 -22.84 -1.29 0.48
CA HIS A 58 -23.26 -1.67 -0.89
C HIS A 58 -24.25 -2.83 -0.87
N GLN A 59 -24.03 -3.81 -0.03
CA GLN A 59 -24.89 -4.99 0.14
C GLN A 59 -26.07 -4.73 1.09
N LYS A 60 -26.23 -3.51 1.61
CA LYS A 60 -27.30 -3.11 2.57
C LYS A 60 -27.30 -3.98 3.83
N VAL A 61 -26.14 -4.48 4.24
CA VAL A 61 -25.97 -5.25 5.48
C VAL A 61 -25.78 -4.25 6.63
N LYS A 62 -26.62 -4.40 7.68
CA LYS A 62 -26.45 -3.61 8.91
C LYS A 62 -25.10 -3.92 9.55
N THR A 63 -24.34 -2.89 9.88
CA THR A 63 -22.99 -3.05 10.41
C THR A 63 -22.78 -2.21 11.66
N ASP A 64 -21.93 -2.72 12.53
CA ASP A 64 -21.39 -2.01 13.70
C ASP A 64 -19.86 -2.19 13.74
N GLN A 65 -19.21 -1.57 14.70
CA GLN A 65 -17.75 -1.62 14.85
C GLN A 65 -17.27 -3.04 15.21
N ALA A 66 -18.04 -3.81 15.97
CA ALA A 66 -17.66 -5.18 16.36
C ALA A 66 -17.60 -6.10 15.15
N LEU A 67 -18.57 -6.01 14.25
CA LEU A 67 -18.56 -6.76 12.99
C LEU A 67 -17.35 -6.40 12.12
N ILE A 68 -17.03 -5.11 11.99
CA ILE A 68 -15.86 -4.67 11.21
C ILE A 68 -14.57 -5.25 11.79
N VAL A 69 -14.37 -5.16 13.11
CA VAL A 69 -13.19 -5.73 13.78
C VAL A 69 -13.11 -7.24 13.55
N HIS A 70 -14.25 -7.96 13.67
CA HIS A 70 -14.30 -9.39 13.41
C HIS A 70 -13.90 -9.75 11.97
N LEU A 71 -14.45 -9.04 10.98
CA LEU A 71 -14.15 -9.28 9.56
C LEU A 71 -12.68 -8.97 9.22
N VAL A 72 -12.14 -7.88 9.76
CA VAL A 72 -10.71 -7.55 9.61
C VAL A 72 -9.85 -8.66 10.17
N GLY A 73 -10.16 -9.17 11.38
CA GLY A 73 -9.41 -10.29 11.97
C GLY A 73 -9.46 -11.56 11.11
N LYS A 74 -10.62 -11.89 10.50
CA LYS A 74 -10.75 -13.03 9.58
C LYS A 74 -9.96 -12.84 8.29
N LYS A 75 -9.97 -11.63 7.74
CA LYS A 75 -9.17 -11.26 6.55
C LYS A 75 -7.68 -11.38 6.83
N VAL A 76 -7.21 -10.85 7.94
CA VAL A 76 -5.80 -10.94 8.38
C VAL A 76 -5.36 -12.40 8.52
N ALA A 77 -6.14 -13.23 9.21
CA ALA A 77 -5.81 -14.65 9.36
C ALA A 77 -5.67 -15.35 7.99
N ALA A 78 -6.58 -15.08 7.06
CA ALA A 78 -6.50 -15.65 5.72
C ALA A 78 -5.29 -15.16 4.92
N GLU A 79 -4.88 -13.91 5.07
CA GLU A 79 -3.66 -13.39 4.41
C GLU A 79 -2.38 -14.02 4.97
N LEU A 80 -2.30 -14.18 6.30
CA LEU A 80 -1.17 -14.82 6.94
C LEU A 80 -1.00 -16.29 6.48
N GLU A 81 -2.09 -17.01 6.28
CA GLU A 81 -2.07 -18.38 5.74
C GLU A 81 -1.57 -18.43 4.29
N MET A 82 -1.82 -17.38 3.50
CA MET A 82 -1.43 -17.30 2.09
C MET A 82 -0.12 -16.54 1.84
N ASP A 83 0.63 -16.16 2.88
CA ASP A 83 1.85 -15.35 2.73
C ASP A 83 2.85 -15.95 1.72
N ASN A 84 3.01 -17.27 1.69
CA ASN A 84 3.91 -17.95 0.78
C ASN A 84 3.55 -17.80 -0.72
N GLU A 85 2.35 -17.36 -1.04
CA GLU A 85 1.90 -17.08 -2.41
C GLU A 85 2.24 -15.66 -2.88
N ILE A 86 2.55 -14.73 -1.96
CA ILE A 86 2.92 -13.35 -2.30
C ILE A 86 4.27 -13.35 -3.03
N ARG A 87 4.35 -12.62 -4.14
CA ARG A 87 5.59 -12.38 -4.89
C ARG A 87 5.90 -10.89 -4.89
N LEU A 88 7.18 -10.54 -4.79
CA LEU A 88 7.60 -9.18 -5.08
C LEU A 88 7.52 -8.94 -6.58
N PHE A 89 7.18 -7.73 -6.99
CA PHE A 89 7.27 -7.34 -8.40
C PHE A 89 8.73 -7.32 -8.85
N ASP A 90 8.94 -7.59 -10.13
CA ASP A 90 10.26 -7.54 -10.76
C ASP A 90 10.89 -6.16 -10.57
N GLY A 91 12.15 -6.14 -10.17
CA GLY A 91 12.90 -4.91 -9.87
C GLY A 91 12.73 -4.37 -8.45
N ALA A 92 11.81 -4.90 -7.63
CA ALA A 92 11.58 -4.40 -6.27
C ALA A 92 12.82 -4.56 -5.37
N THR A 93 13.40 -5.75 -5.31
CA THR A 93 14.59 -6.01 -4.50
C THR A 93 15.79 -5.20 -4.98
N GLU A 94 16.03 -5.17 -6.28
CA GLU A 94 17.13 -4.43 -6.90
C GLU A 94 17.02 -2.93 -6.68
N LEU A 95 15.79 -2.38 -6.71
CA LEU A 95 15.56 -0.97 -6.41
C LEU A 95 15.85 -0.68 -4.94
N LEU A 96 15.31 -1.48 -4.01
CA LEU A 96 15.53 -1.31 -2.57
C LEU A 96 17.02 -1.36 -2.23
N GLU A 97 17.77 -2.32 -2.76
CA GLU A 97 19.22 -2.44 -2.55
C GLU A 97 19.98 -1.26 -3.17
N SER A 98 19.56 -0.74 -4.32
CA SER A 98 20.18 0.43 -4.97
C SER A 98 19.99 1.73 -4.17
N LEU A 99 18.94 1.81 -3.36
CA LEU A 99 18.62 2.96 -2.52
C LEU A 99 19.22 2.86 -1.11
N ARG A 100 19.57 1.64 -0.69
CA ARG A 100 20.08 1.35 0.65
C ARG A 100 21.31 2.17 0.97
N GLY A 101 21.29 2.85 2.13
CA GLY A 101 22.38 3.70 2.61
C GLY A 101 22.57 5.02 1.85
N ARG A 102 21.81 5.24 0.78
CA ARG A 102 21.84 6.51 0.01
C ARG A 102 20.71 7.45 0.40
N VAL A 103 19.57 6.88 0.78
CA VAL A 103 18.38 7.58 1.27
C VAL A 103 17.78 6.81 2.45
N LYS A 104 16.88 7.44 3.19
CA LYS A 104 16.05 6.76 4.19
C LYS A 104 14.92 6.01 3.49
N LEU A 105 14.68 4.76 3.90
CA LEU A 105 13.63 3.92 3.33
C LEU A 105 12.51 3.70 4.33
N GLY A 106 11.30 4.06 3.95
CA GLY A 106 10.07 3.76 4.68
C GLY A 106 9.16 2.82 3.92
N LEU A 107 8.43 1.97 4.64
CA LEU A 107 7.26 1.30 4.12
C LEU A 107 6.02 1.91 4.79
N ALA A 108 4.98 2.19 4.00
CA ALA A 108 3.74 2.78 4.47
C ALA A 108 2.55 2.09 3.80
N SER A 109 1.95 1.11 4.47
CA SER A 109 0.88 0.28 3.93
C SER A 109 -0.41 0.43 4.73
N MET A 110 -1.54 0.36 4.04
CA MET A 110 -2.88 0.27 4.65
C MET A 110 -3.24 -1.15 5.09
N ASN A 111 -2.33 -2.11 4.93
CA ASN A 111 -2.51 -3.46 5.45
C ASN A 111 -2.14 -3.54 6.95
N ASN A 112 -2.53 -4.65 7.59
CA ASN A 112 -2.30 -4.87 9.01
C ASN A 112 -0.84 -5.21 9.31
N ARG A 113 -0.37 -4.82 10.50
CA ARG A 113 1.02 -4.96 10.93
C ARG A 113 1.53 -6.40 10.84
N ASP A 114 0.77 -7.36 11.35
CA ASP A 114 1.19 -8.77 11.37
C ASP A 114 1.41 -9.31 9.95
N VAL A 115 0.52 -8.93 9.01
CA VAL A 115 0.65 -9.31 7.59
C VAL A 115 1.92 -8.70 6.98
N ILE A 116 2.14 -7.40 7.20
CA ILE A 116 3.30 -6.69 6.64
C ILE A 116 4.60 -7.22 7.23
N GLU A 117 4.70 -7.35 8.56
CA GLU A 117 5.94 -7.83 9.20
C GLU A 117 6.27 -9.27 8.79
N GLN A 118 5.27 -10.17 8.71
CA GLN A 118 5.48 -11.52 8.19
C GLN A 118 5.95 -11.49 6.73
N ALA A 119 5.29 -10.72 5.88
CA ALA A 119 5.63 -10.61 4.46
C ALA A 119 7.04 -10.07 4.22
N LEU A 120 7.48 -9.08 4.99
CA LEU A 120 8.81 -8.51 4.89
C LEU A 120 9.90 -9.46 5.42
N GLN A 121 9.60 -10.19 6.51
CA GLN A 121 10.53 -11.15 7.12
C GLN A 121 10.73 -12.38 6.23
N SER A 122 9.65 -12.98 5.75
CA SER A 122 9.70 -14.17 4.89
C SER A 122 10.45 -13.94 3.57
N ARG A 123 10.49 -12.69 3.09
CA ARG A 123 11.25 -12.27 1.88
C ARG A 123 12.63 -11.69 2.19
N GLY A 124 13.02 -11.61 3.47
CA GLY A 124 14.35 -11.15 3.89
C GLY A 124 14.62 -9.66 3.67
N ILE A 125 13.57 -8.86 3.35
CA ILE A 125 13.71 -7.43 3.03
C ILE A 125 13.37 -6.48 4.19
N ARG A 126 12.89 -6.99 5.34
CA ARG A 126 12.54 -6.15 6.51
C ARG A 126 13.67 -5.20 6.93
N LYS A 127 14.90 -5.69 6.88
CA LYS A 127 16.11 -4.94 7.27
C LYS A 127 16.48 -3.77 6.34
N LEU A 128 15.85 -3.69 5.16
CA LEU A 128 16.08 -2.60 4.22
C LEU A 128 15.30 -1.34 4.61
N PHE A 129 14.25 -1.47 5.40
CA PHE A 129 13.41 -0.36 5.82
C PHE A 129 13.82 0.19 7.18
N ASN A 130 14.06 1.50 7.24
CA ASN A 130 14.32 2.24 8.47
C ASN A 130 13.05 2.37 9.33
N THR A 131 11.88 2.41 8.71
CA THR A 131 10.58 2.43 9.40
C THR A 131 9.51 1.71 8.60
N VAL A 132 8.52 1.16 9.31
CA VAL A 132 7.31 0.57 8.75
C VAL A 132 6.12 1.20 9.46
N ILE A 133 5.18 1.73 8.68
CA ILE A 133 3.90 2.30 9.12
C ILE A 133 2.78 1.47 8.52
N THR A 134 1.80 1.11 9.35
CA THR A 134 0.69 0.24 8.98
C THR A 134 -0.65 0.85 9.35
N ALA A 135 -1.75 0.20 9.02
CA ALA A 135 -3.09 0.66 9.31
C ALA A 135 -3.33 0.97 10.80
N GLU A 136 -2.66 0.26 11.70
CA GLU A 136 -2.78 0.46 13.15
C GLU A 136 -2.10 1.73 13.66
N ASP A 137 -1.18 2.29 12.87
CA ASP A 137 -0.47 3.52 13.26
C ASP A 137 -1.29 4.79 12.98
N ILE A 138 -2.41 4.72 12.24
CA ILE A 138 -3.14 5.89 11.76
C ILE A 138 -4.62 5.86 12.19
N SER A 139 -5.23 7.02 12.12
CA SER A 139 -6.67 7.19 12.42
C SER A 139 -7.50 7.39 11.15
N ARG A 140 -6.89 7.94 10.11
CA ARG A 140 -7.56 8.28 8.85
C ARG A 140 -6.88 7.60 7.67
N PRO A 141 -7.60 6.73 6.93
CA PRO A 141 -7.05 6.00 5.81
C PRO A 141 -6.78 6.90 4.59
N LYS A 142 -6.00 6.40 3.62
CA LYS A 142 -5.87 7.02 2.30
C LYS A 142 -7.27 7.28 1.70
N PRO A 143 -7.49 8.44 1.05
CA PRO A 143 -6.50 9.42 0.57
C PRO A 143 -6.05 10.45 1.61
N ASN A 144 -6.33 10.27 2.92
CA ASN A 144 -5.78 11.14 3.94
C ASN A 144 -4.25 10.97 4.00
N PRO A 145 -3.48 12.07 4.12
CA PRO A 145 -2.01 12.02 4.09
C PRO A 145 -1.36 11.45 5.36
N GLU A 146 -2.14 11.13 6.40
CA GLU A 146 -1.64 10.77 7.74
C GLU A 146 -0.61 9.64 7.70
N LEU A 147 -0.83 8.62 6.85
CA LEU A 147 0.06 7.47 6.72
C LEU A 147 1.48 7.89 6.30
N PHE A 148 1.58 8.69 5.24
CA PHE A 148 2.85 9.15 4.72
C PHE A 148 3.50 10.21 5.61
N LEU A 149 2.72 11.12 6.19
CA LEU A 149 3.23 12.11 7.15
C LEU A 149 3.84 11.43 8.39
N LYS A 150 3.19 10.40 8.96
CA LYS A 150 3.75 9.63 10.08
C LYS A 150 5.02 8.90 9.69
N CYS A 151 5.10 8.36 8.47
CA CYS A 151 6.31 7.74 7.95
C CYS A 151 7.46 8.75 7.88
N ALA A 152 7.24 9.93 7.30
CA ALA A 152 8.22 11.00 7.21
C ALA A 152 8.70 11.47 8.60
N ILE A 153 7.78 11.64 9.56
CA ILE A 153 8.12 12.01 10.94
C ILE A 153 9.05 10.97 11.57
N ARG A 154 8.72 9.67 11.46
CA ARG A 154 9.57 8.60 12.01
C ARG A 154 10.94 8.53 11.35
N LEU A 155 11.04 8.93 10.09
CA LEU A 155 12.29 9.04 9.35
C LEU A 155 13.03 10.37 9.60
N THR A 156 12.46 11.26 10.40
CA THR A 156 13.03 12.59 10.62
C THR A 156 13.32 13.29 9.29
N SER A 157 12.31 13.30 8.41
CA SER A 157 12.36 13.94 7.09
C SER A 157 11.19 14.90 6.92
N SER A 158 11.41 15.99 6.19
CA SER A 158 10.33 16.91 5.82
C SER A 158 9.58 16.38 4.58
N PRO A 159 8.27 16.62 4.45
CA PRO A 159 7.49 16.13 3.31
C PRO A 159 8.10 16.49 1.94
N GLY A 160 8.56 17.72 1.74
CA GLY A 160 9.19 18.17 0.48
C GLY A 160 10.51 17.48 0.13
N LYS A 161 11.08 16.65 1.03
CA LYS A 161 12.25 15.81 0.78
C LYS A 161 11.90 14.33 0.62
N CYS A 162 10.60 14.00 0.65
CA CYS A 162 10.12 12.65 0.49
C CYS A 162 9.58 12.42 -0.92
N VAL A 163 9.81 11.23 -1.45
CA VAL A 163 9.08 10.70 -2.59
C VAL A 163 8.35 9.43 -2.18
N VAL A 164 7.09 9.32 -2.58
CA VAL A 164 6.26 8.12 -2.40
C VAL A 164 6.25 7.34 -3.71
N ILE A 165 6.37 6.01 -3.63
CA ILE A 165 6.16 5.10 -4.77
C ILE A 165 4.88 4.33 -4.49
N GLU A 166 3.92 4.40 -5.43
CA GLU A 166 2.52 4.00 -5.26
C GLU A 166 1.90 3.49 -6.57
N ASP A 167 0.79 2.71 -6.47
CA ASP A 167 0.07 2.18 -7.63
C ASP A 167 -1.41 2.59 -7.70
N SER A 168 -1.91 3.26 -6.66
CA SER A 168 -3.33 3.61 -6.52
C SER A 168 -3.58 5.12 -6.56
N ILE A 169 -4.77 5.52 -7.05
CA ILE A 169 -5.21 6.92 -7.00
C ILE A 169 -5.28 7.44 -5.56
N PHE A 170 -5.70 6.60 -4.61
CA PHE A 170 -5.81 6.99 -3.19
C PHE A 170 -4.45 7.30 -2.57
N GLY A 171 -3.43 6.53 -2.93
CA GLY A 171 -2.09 6.76 -2.42
C GLY A 171 -1.40 7.93 -3.09
N VAL A 172 -1.58 8.11 -4.41
CA VAL A 172 -1.07 9.31 -5.11
C VAL A 172 -1.69 10.56 -4.50
N ASP A 173 -3.02 10.61 -4.31
CA ASP A 173 -3.71 11.74 -3.67
C ASP A 173 -3.20 12.00 -2.25
N ALA A 174 -2.98 10.92 -1.46
CA ALA A 174 -2.44 11.05 -0.11
C ALA A 174 -1.02 11.63 -0.11
N ALA A 175 -0.14 11.19 -1.03
CA ALA A 175 1.22 11.67 -1.17
C ALA A 175 1.24 13.16 -1.59
N LYS A 176 0.44 13.54 -2.58
CA LYS A 176 0.33 14.93 -3.06
C LYS A 176 -0.24 15.84 -1.98
N THR A 177 -1.27 15.39 -1.26
CA THR A 177 -1.86 16.12 -0.12
C THR A 177 -0.84 16.27 1.04
N ALA A 178 0.07 15.30 1.23
CA ALA A 178 1.15 15.40 2.19
C ALA A 178 2.25 16.41 1.79
N GLY A 179 2.22 16.96 0.57
CA GLY A 179 3.28 17.80 0.03
C GLY A 179 4.54 17.02 -0.36
N MET A 180 4.39 15.75 -0.70
CA MET A 180 5.47 14.87 -1.16
C MET A 180 5.46 14.72 -2.67
N SER A 181 6.63 14.41 -3.25
CA SER A 181 6.68 13.90 -4.61
C SER A 181 6.09 12.49 -4.69
N CYS A 182 5.55 12.11 -5.85
CA CYS A 182 4.95 10.80 -6.04
C CYS A 182 5.33 10.21 -7.41
N ILE A 183 5.85 8.98 -7.40
CA ILE A 183 6.04 8.14 -8.58
C ILE A 183 4.94 7.09 -8.57
N ALA A 184 4.08 7.11 -9.58
CA ALA A 184 3.05 6.10 -9.76
C ALA A 184 3.57 4.94 -10.61
N ILE A 185 3.26 3.70 -10.20
CA ILE A 185 3.64 2.47 -10.91
C ILE A 185 2.37 1.78 -11.43
N LEU A 186 2.37 1.38 -12.70
CA LEU A 186 1.24 0.72 -13.37
C LEU A 186 1.18 -0.81 -13.07
N THR A 187 1.43 -1.18 -11.83
CA THR A 187 1.36 -2.58 -11.35
C THR A 187 0.03 -2.90 -10.65
N GLY A 188 -0.71 -1.88 -10.27
CA GLY A 188 -2.03 -1.99 -9.64
C GLY A 188 -3.17 -2.20 -10.63
N VAL A 189 -4.34 -1.69 -10.28
CA VAL A 189 -5.59 -1.86 -11.06
C VAL A 189 -6.01 -0.60 -11.82
N TYR A 190 -5.26 0.49 -11.69
CA TYR A 190 -5.59 1.78 -12.27
C TYR A 190 -4.85 2.00 -13.59
N SER A 191 -5.55 2.57 -14.57
CA SER A 191 -4.95 2.94 -15.86
C SER A 191 -4.08 4.19 -15.73
N THR A 192 -3.26 4.44 -16.74
CA THR A 192 -2.45 5.67 -16.85
C THR A 192 -3.32 6.92 -16.75
N GLU A 193 -4.48 6.91 -17.43
CA GLU A 193 -5.42 8.05 -17.42
C GLU A 193 -6.01 8.31 -16.04
N GLU A 194 -6.29 7.24 -15.28
CA GLU A 194 -6.83 7.36 -13.93
C GLU A 194 -5.77 7.89 -12.97
N LEU A 195 -4.55 7.33 -13.01
CA LEU A 195 -3.45 7.80 -12.17
C LEU A 195 -3.02 9.24 -12.51
N SER A 196 -3.04 9.63 -13.79
CA SER A 196 -2.70 10.99 -14.22
C SER A 196 -3.63 12.05 -13.60
N LYS A 197 -4.90 11.71 -13.33
CA LYS A 197 -5.86 12.62 -12.68
C LYS A 197 -5.52 12.93 -11.23
N ALA A 198 -4.76 12.06 -10.56
CA ALA A 198 -4.23 12.30 -9.21
C ALA A 198 -2.91 13.08 -9.22
N HIS A 199 -2.40 13.48 -10.40
CA HIS A 199 -1.23 14.32 -10.61
C HIS A 199 0.07 13.80 -9.96
N PRO A 200 0.49 12.53 -10.18
CA PRO A 200 1.80 12.07 -9.79
C PRO A 200 2.88 12.84 -10.58
N ASP A 201 4.08 12.93 -10.03
CA ASP A 201 5.19 13.63 -10.69
C ASP A 201 5.86 12.79 -11.78
N LEU A 202 5.69 11.46 -11.72
CA LEU A 202 6.17 10.51 -12.72
C LEU A 202 5.23 9.28 -12.73
N ILE A 203 5.00 8.70 -13.92
CA ILE A 203 4.27 7.42 -14.08
C ILE A 203 5.19 6.45 -14.83
N LEU A 204 5.39 5.26 -14.28
CA LEU A 204 6.23 4.21 -14.85
C LEU A 204 5.48 2.87 -14.90
N ASN A 205 5.80 2.04 -15.87
CA ASN A 205 5.16 0.74 -16.07
C ASN A 205 5.59 -0.30 -15.02
N SER A 206 6.78 -0.16 -14.43
CA SER A 206 7.36 -1.19 -13.58
C SER A 206 8.51 -0.62 -12.74
N LEU A 207 8.80 -1.26 -11.62
CA LEU A 207 9.99 -0.98 -10.80
C LEU A 207 11.30 -1.36 -11.51
N THR A 208 11.24 -2.14 -12.59
CA THR A 208 12.42 -2.42 -13.45
C THR A 208 12.95 -1.17 -14.16
N ARG A 209 12.14 -0.09 -14.27
CA ARG A 209 12.58 1.23 -14.73
C ARG A 209 13.42 1.94 -13.66
N ARG A 210 14.25 1.15 -12.97
CA ARG A 210 15.07 1.58 -11.83
C ARG A 210 15.89 2.84 -12.11
N GLN A 211 16.51 2.95 -13.28
CA GLN A 211 17.34 4.12 -13.60
C GLN A 211 16.52 5.42 -13.61
N GLU A 212 15.32 5.41 -14.16
CA GLU A 212 14.43 6.58 -14.18
C GLU A 212 13.97 6.96 -12.78
N ILE A 213 13.72 5.98 -11.92
CA ILE A 213 13.41 6.22 -10.49
C ILE A 213 14.61 6.87 -9.80
N LEU A 214 15.82 6.33 -10.00
CA LEU A 214 17.05 6.88 -9.40
C LEU A 214 17.34 8.30 -9.91
N ASP A 215 17.19 8.55 -11.22
CA ASP A 215 17.37 9.87 -11.82
C ASP A 215 16.38 10.89 -11.25
N PHE A 216 15.13 10.47 -11.00
CA PHE A 216 14.12 11.33 -10.35
C PHE A 216 14.49 11.67 -8.91
N ILE A 217 15.00 10.70 -8.14
CA ILE A 217 15.33 10.87 -6.72
C ILE A 217 16.58 11.74 -6.52
N PHE A 218 17.59 11.59 -7.39
CA PHE A 218 18.92 12.17 -7.19
C PHE A 218 19.21 13.42 -8.05
N LYS A 219 18.23 13.86 -8.85
CA LYS A 219 18.27 15.19 -9.46
C LYS A 219 18.23 16.26 -8.38
#